data_2b978c82a3d30046df49ecf39a40de61
#
_entry.id   2b978c82a3d30046df49ecf39a40de61
#
_cell.length_a   1.000
_cell.length_b   1.000
_cell.length_c   1.000
_cell.angle_alpha   90.00
_cell.angle_beta   90.00
_cell.angle_gamma   90.00
#
_symmetry.space_group_name_H-M   'P 1'
#
loop_
_entity.id
_entity.type
_entity.pdbx_description
1 polymer ?
#
loop_
_entity_poly.entity_id
_entity_poly.type
_entity_poly.pdbx_seq_one_letter_code
_entity_poly.pdbx_strand_id
1 'polypeptide(L)'
;VPNTEAHTRAADYLFASLKSTTDLTRRQRFAYFDSLTGDTLRLTNIIASYNAQNRRRVMICAHWDSRPHADKEPDSSQQHLPVMGANDGASGAAILLELGRLFKTSPPPIGVDLVLFDGEDYGLSGEQKGWLIGSEYFAANLGTYRPRFAILIDMVGDKDLRIFREKHSEKYARNLNDYVWNIARDEGATAFVDSVGHSVYDDHVSLLTRGIQAIDIIDFDYAHWHTRSDTPDKCSPQSLTTVGEVLLAVLYNGDIEKF
;
A
#
# COMPACT_ATOMS: atom_id res chain seq x y z
N VAL A 1 -11.90 -3.38 -9.36
CA VAL A 1 -12.10 -4.84 -9.28
C VAL A 1 -11.34 -5.49 -10.42
N PRO A 2 -10.46 -6.47 -10.14
CA PRO A 2 -9.71 -7.23 -11.15
C PRO A 2 -10.57 -7.75 -12.32
N ASN A 3 -9.95 -7.85 -13.51
CA ASN A 3 -10.60 -8.28 -14.77
C ASN A 3 -11.71 -7.38 -15.32
N THR A 4 -11.99 -6.21 -14.73
CA THR A 4 -12.95 -5.26 -15.28
C THR A 4 -12.26 -4.25 -16.21
N GLU A 5 -13.06 -3.60 -17.07
CA GLU A 5 -12.57 -2.48 -17.89
C GLU A 5 -12.12 -1.30 -17.02
N ALA A 6 -12.79 -1.04 -15.89
CA ALA A 6 -12.42 0.00 -14.94
C ALA A 6 -11.04 -0.29 -14.32
N HIS A 7 -10.75 -1.54 -13.98
CA HIS A 7 -9.45 -1.97 -13.49
C HIS A 7 -8.33 -1.72 -14.53
N THR A 8 -8.58 -2.07 -15.79
CA THR A 8 -7.63 -1.79 -16.88
C THR A 8 -7.37 -0.29 -17.03
N ARG A 9 -8.42 0.54 -17.01
CA ARG A 9 -8.29 2.01 -17.08
C ARG A 9 -7.53 2.57 -15.87
N ALA A 10 -7.78 2.04 -14.67
CA ALA A 10 -7.06 2.44 -13.46
C ALA A 10 -5.56 2.11 -13.56
N ALA A 11 -5.21 0.88 -14.00
CA ALA A 11 -3.81 0.49 -14.24
C ALA A 11 -3.12 1.41 -15.26
N ASP A 12 -3.82 1.80 -16.34
CA ASP A 12 -3.27 2.70 -17.35
C ASP A 12 -3.06 4.11 -16.81
N TYR A 13 -4.02 4.61 -16.03
CA TYR A 13 -3.92 5.92 -15.37
C TYR A 13 -2.75 5.98 -14.37
N LEU A 14 -2.67 5.01 -13.46
CA LEU A 14 -1.61 4.94 -12.45
C LEU A 14 -0.23 4.82 -13.10
N PHE A 15 -0.11 3.96 -14.10
CA PHE A 15 1.14 3.81 -14.85
C PHE A 15 1.52 5.11 -15.57
N ALA A 16 0.60 5.75 -16.27
CA ALA A 16 0.86 6.99 -17.00
C ALA A 16 1.25 8.13 -16.04
N SER A 17 0.59 8.22 -14.89
CA SER A 17 0.87 9.21 -13.86
C SER A 17 2.30 9.05 -13.33
N LEU A 18 2.70 7.86 -12.89
CA LEU A 18 4.06 7.59 -12.41
C LEU A 18 5.11 7.71 -13.54
N LYS A 19 4.79 7.27 -14.77
CA LYS A 19 5.67 7.41 -15.93
C LYS A 19 5.95 8.87 -16.28
N SER A 20 5.04 9.77 -15.98
CA SER A 20 5.24 11.21 -16.16
C SER A 20 6.26 11.82 -15.20
N THR A 21 6.58 11.11 -14.13
CA THR A 21 7.48 11.57 -13.05
C THR A 21 8.86 10.93 -13.09
N THR A 22 8.98 9.72 -13.66
CA THR A 22 10.27 9.03 -13.88
C THR A 22 10.20 8.09 -15.08
N ASP A 23 11.29 8.04 -15.86
CA ASP A 23 11.41 7.11 -17.00
C ASP A 23 11.57 5.66 -16.58
N LEU A 24 11.91 5.42 -15.32
CA LEU A 24 12.10 4.09 -14.74
C LEU A 24 10.82 3.53 -14.14
N THR A 25 9.71 3.69 -14.87
CA THR A 25 8.41 3.10 -14.52
C THR A 25 8.17 1.85 -15.36
N ARG A 26 7.80 0.76 -14.71
CA ARG A 26 7.52 -0.51 -15.38
C ARG A 26 6.26 -1.19 -14.84
N ARG A 27 5.66 -2.03 -15.67
CA ARG A 27 4.57 -2.93 -15.29
C ARG A 27 5.12 -4.33 -15.08
N GLN A 28 4.77 -4.96 -13.97
CA GLN A 28 4.98 -6.38 -13.73
C GLN A 28 3.63 -7.08 -13.94
N ARG A 29 3.42 -7.60 -15.16
CA ARG A 29 2.18 -8.29 -15.53
C ARG A 29 2.28 -9.77 -15.23
N PHE A 30 1.20 -10.33 -14.72
CA PHE A 30 1.11 -11.76 -14.41
C PHE A 30 -0.34 -12.24 -14.48
N ALA A 31 -0.53 -13.55 -14.40
CA ALA A 31 -1.83 -14.18 -14.33
C ALA A 31 -1.93 -14.99 -13.03
N TYR A 32 -3.09 -14.94 -12.41
CA TYR A 32 -3.45 -15.75 -11.25
C TYR A 32 -4.67 -16.60 -11.60
N PHE A 33 -4.57 -17.93 -11.42
CA PHE A 33 -5.70 -18.82 -11.61
C PHE A 33 -6.44 -18.98 -10.27
N ASP A 34 -7.66 -18.48 -10.21
CA ASP A 34 -8.52 -18.67 -9.06
C ASP A 34 -9.20 -20.05 -9.15
N SER A 35 -8.79 -20.94 -8.28
CA SER A 35 -9.33 -22.31 -8.24
C SER A 35 -10.75 -22.39 -7.64
N LEU A 36 -11.25 -21.32 -7.03
CA LEU A 36 -12.60 -21.26 -6.46
C LEU A 36 -13.65 -20.93 -7.53
N THR A 37 -13.32 -19.95 -8.39
CA THR A 37 -14.23 -19.51 -9.46
C THR A 37 -13.93 -20.19 -10.79
N GLY A 38 -12.70 -20.71 -11.00
CA GLY A 38 -12.21 -21.23 -12.28
C GLY A 38 -11.73 -20.12 -13.22
N ASP A 39 -11.71 -18.87 -12.79
CA ASP A 39 -11.30 -17.72 -13.58
C ASP A 39 -9.78 -17.52 -13.57
N THR A 40 -9.28 -16.85 -14.59
CA THR A 40 -7.90 -16.37 -14.62
C THR A 40 -7.88 -14.85 -14.54
N LEU A 41 -7.33 -14.32 -13.46
CA LEU A 41 -7.10 -12.89 -13.28
C LEU A 41 -5.86 -12.45 -14.03
N ARG A 42 -5.96 -11.31 -14.71
CA ARG A 42 -4.84 -10.62 -15.36
C ARG A 42 -4.47 -9.40 -14.55
N LEU A 43 -3.39 -9.51 -13.79
CA LEU A 43 -2.99 -8.54 -12.79
C LEU A 43 -1.72 -7.80 -13.20
N THR A 44 -1.51 -6.63 -12.63
CA THR A 44 -0.39 -5.75 -12.98
C THR A 44 0.09 -4.95 -11.79
N ASN A 45 1.22 -5.34 -11.19
CA ASN A 45 1.94 -4.45 -10.29
C ASN A 45 2.61 -3.32 -11.10
N ILE A 46 2.66 -2.12 -10.52
CA ILE A 46 3.30 -0.96 -11.13
C ILE A 46 4.46 -0.52 -10.23
N ILE A 47 5.64 -0.39 -10.81
CA ILE A 47 6.85 -0.04 -10.08
C ILE A 47 7.46 1.21 -10.71
N ALA A 48 7.72 2.25 -9.91
CA ALA A 48 8.41 3.46 -10.31
C ALA A 48 9.63 3.70 -9.44
N SER A 49 10.81 3.82 -10.05
CA SER A 49 12.08 3.96 -9.35
C SER A 49 12.63 5.39 -9.49
N TYR A 50 13.04 5.94 -8.35
CA TYR A 50 13.64 7.28 -8.23
C TYR A 50 15.04 7.14 -7.67
N ASN A 51 15.94 8.07 -8.06
CA ASN A 51 17.36 8.03 -7.72
C ASN A 51 17.95 6.61 -7.90
N ALA A 52 17.74 6.03 -9.08
CA ALA A 52 18.00 4.61 -9.35
C ALA A 52 19.50 4.24 -9.31
N GLN A 53 20.38 5.20 -9.40
CA GLN A 53 21.83 4.98 -9.27
C GLN A 53 22.25 4.72 -7.81
N ASN A 54 21.43 5.13 -6.87
CA ASN A 54 21.68 4.87 -5.45
C ASN A 54 21.32 3.42 -5.11
N ARG A 55 22.31 2.64 -4.68
CA ARG A 55 22.10 1.24 -4.28
C ARG A 55 21.43 1.09 -2.94
N ARG A 56 21.45 2.13 -2.09
CA ARG A 56 20.68 2.17 -0.85
C ARG A 56 19.27 2.58 -1.19
N ARG A 57 18.39 1.62 -1.24
CA ARG A 57 17.01 1.80 -1.69
C ARG A 57 16.03 1.39 -0.61
N VAL A 58 14.93 2.11 -0.56
CA VAL A 58 13.75 1.77 0.25
C VAL A 58 12.54 1.61 -0.66
N MET A 59 11.55 0.88 -0.18
CA MET A 59 10.27 0.70 -0.88
C MET A 59 9.17 1.39 -0.10
N ILE A 60 8.31 2.14 -0.80
CA ILE A 60 7.00 2.55 -0.29
C ILE A 60 5.98 1.89 -1.20
N CYS A 61 5.02 1.19 -0.61
CA CYS A 61 4.05 0.43 -1.38
C CYS A 61 2.62 0.62 -0.87
N ALA A 62 1.67 0.32 -1.74
CA ALA A 62 0.24 0.31 -1.47
C ALA A 62 -0.42 -0.65 -2.46
N HIS A 63 -1.60 -1.19 -2.15
CA HIS A 63 -2.40 -1.82 -3.18
C HIS A 63 -3.22 -0.77 -3.96
N TRP A 64 -3.74 -1.14 -5.13
CA TRP A 64 -4.48 -0.21 -5.98
C TRP A 64 -5.78 -0.80 -6.54
N ASP A 65 -5.98 -2.08 -6.39
CA ASP A 65 -7.26 -2.71 -6.76
C ASP A 65 -8.33 -2.40 -5.72
N SER A 66 -9.54 -2.79 -6.01
CA SER A 66 -10.67 -2.66 -5.09
C SER A 66 -11.44 -3.96 -5.01
N ARG A 67 -12.04 -4.16 -3.85
CA ARG A 67 -12.75 -5.38 -3.47
C ARG A 67 -13.95 -5.69 -4.35
N PRO A 68 -14.10 -6.94 -4.86
CA PRO A 68 -15.25 -7.35 -5.65
C PRO A 68 -16.55 -7.54 -4.83
N HIS A 69 -16.45 -7.64 -3.51
CA HIS A 69 -17.56 -7.97 -2.62
C HIS A 69 -17.56 -7.09 -1.38
N ALA A 70 -18.68 -6.39 -1.11
CA ALA A 70 -18.87 -5.60 0.10
C ALA A 70 -19.30 -6.50 1.27
N ASP A 71 -18.46 -7.44 1.67
CA ASP A 71 -18.79 -8.53 2.61
C ASP A 71 -18.99 -8.06 4.07
N LYS A 72 -18.68 -6.80 4.38
CA LYS A 72 -19.03 -6.14 5.64
C LYS A 72 -20.26 -5.23 5.54
N GLU A 73 -20.90 -5.17 4.36
CA GLU A 73 -22.14 -4.42 4.21
C GLU A 73 -23.25 -4.96 5.14
N PRO A 74 -23.88 -4.09 5.94
CA PRO A 74 -24.95 -4.53 6.86
C PRO A 74 -26.15 -5.16 6.15
N ASP A 75 -26.48 -4.68 4.96
CA ASP A 75 -27.50 -5.27 4.09
C ASP A 75 -26.89 -6.43 3.30
N SER A 76 -27.19 -7.66 3.73
CA SER A 76 -26.67 -8.88 3.09
C SER A 76 -27.05 -9.00 1.60
N SER A 77 -28.14 -8.36 1.16
CA SER A 77 -28.52 -8.35 -0.26
C SER A 77 -27.56 -7.55 -1.13
N GLN A 78 -26.71 -6.71 -0.54
CA GLN A 78 -25.72 -5.88 -1.24
C GLN A 78 -24.29 -6.41 -1.10
N GLN A 79 -24.04 -7.41 -0.29
CA GLN A 79 -22.70 -7.96 -0.02
C GLN A 79 -21.99 -8.52 -1.26
N HIS A 80 -22.76 -8.90 -2.29
CA HIS A 80 -22.20 -9.37 -3.57
C HIS A 80 -21.77 -8.24 -4.50
N LEU A 81 -22.01 -6.97 -4.13
CA LEU A 81 -21.68 -5.81 -4.95
C LEU A 81 -20.24 -5.33 -4.64
N PRO A 82 -19.55 -4.72 -5.63
CA PRO A 82 -18.19 -4.24 -5.43
C PRO A 82 -18.13 -3.03 -4.50
N VAL A 83 -17.00 -2.89 -3.82
CA VAL A 83 -16.61 -1.71 -3.05
C VAL A 83 -15.95 -0.69 -3.97
N MET A 84 -16.15 0.60 -3.72
CA MET A 84 -15.47 1.65 -4.48
C MET A 84 -13.98 1.72 -4.13
N GLY A 85 -13.62 1.49 -2.87
CA GLY A 85 -12.24 1.45 -2.42
C GLY A 85 -11.60 2.84 -2.34
N ALA A 86 -12.31 3.85 -1.83
CA ALA A 86 -11.76 5.22 -1.77
C ALA A 86 -10.69 5.36 -0.69
N ASN A 87 -10.85 4.70 0.44
CA ASN A 87 -9.83 4.57 1.46
C ASN A 87 -9.02 3.28 1.25
N ASP A 88 -9.73 2.18 1.06
CA ASP A 88 -9.20 0.84 0.87
C ASP A 88 -8.71 0.67 -0.57
N GLY A 89 -7.41 0.85 -0.73
CA GLY A 89 -6.55 0.91 -1.88
C GLY A 89 -6.29 2.31 -2.45
N ALA A 90 -7.31 3.13 -2.71
CA ALA A 90 -7.08 4.38 -3.43
C ALA A 90 -6.38 5.45 -2.59
N SER A 91 -6.51 5.47 -1.25
CA SER A 91 -5.83 6.43 -0.38
C SER A 91 -4.31 6.27 -0.43
N GLY A 92 -3.83 5.03 -0.28
CA GLY A 92 -2.40 4.71 -0.40
C GLY A 92 -1.87 5.00 -1.81
N ALA A 93 -2.61 4.57 -2.84
CA ALA A 93 -2.24 4.86 -4.23
C ALA A 93 -2.13 6.37 -4.51
N ALA A 94 -3.03 7.20 -3.98
CA ALA A 94 -2.99 8.66 -4.13
C ALA A 94 -1.72 9.26 -3.51
N ILE A 95 -1.32 8.82 -2.32
CA ILE A 95 -0.08 9.27 -1.68
C ILE A 95 1.13 8.89 -2.54
N LEU A 96 1.19 7.66 -3.08
CA LEU A 96 2.29 7.24 -3.95
C LEU A 96 2.38 8.11 -5.21
N LEU A 97 1.24 8.47 -5.82
CA LEU A 97 1.24 9.37 -6.98
C LEU A 97 1.78 10.76 -6.62
N GLU A 98 1.40 11.30 -5.47
CA GLU A 98 1.86 12.61 -5.01
C GLU A 98 3.36 12.58 -4.64
N LEU A 99 3.84 11.54 -3.97
CA LEU A 99 5.28 11.33 -3.75
C LEU A 99 6.04 11.31 -5.07
N GLY A 100 5.54 10.60 -6.08
CA GLY A 100 6.14 10.58 -7.41
C GLY A 100 6.22 11.98 -8.04
N ARG A 101 5.16 12.78 -7.91
CA ARG A 101 5.13 14.16 -8.39
C ARG A 101 6.18 15.04 -7.69
N LEU A 102 6.32 14.90 -6.38
CA LEU A 102 7.29 15.62 -5.56
C LEU A 102 8.73 15.20 -5.92
N PHE A 103 9.00 13.90 -6.07
CA PHE A 103 10.33 13.38 -6.42
C PHE A 103 10.84 13.84 -7.79
N LYS A 104 9.92 14.19 -8.70
CA LYS A 104 10.30 14.78 -9.99
C LYS A 104 11.00 16.14 -9.84
N THR A 105 10.54 16.95 -8.89
CA THR A 105 11.06 18.30 -8.65
C THR A 105 12.10 18.35 -7.54
N SER A 106 11.99 17.47 -6.59
CA SER A 106 12.89 17.34 -5.43
C SER A 106 13.29 15.87 -5.27
N PRO A 107 14.29 15.38 -6.00
CA PRO A 107 14.70 13.98 -5.94
C PRO A 107 15.09 13.56 -4.51
N PRO A 108 14.67 12.36 -4.04
CA PRO A 108 15.04 11.89 -2.72
C PRO A 108 16.56 11.64 -2.63
N PRO A 109 17.19 11.83 -1.45
CA PRO A 109 18.64 11.65 -1.28
C PRO A 109 19.07 10.17 -1.38
N ILE A 110 18.12 9.25 -1.30
CA ILE A 110 18.28 7.80 -1.39
C ILE A 110 17.51 7.24 -2.58
N GLY A 111 17.77 5.99 -2.94
CA GLY A 111 16.93 5.29 -3.91
C GLY A 111 15.54 4.99 -3.31
N VAL A 112 14.48 5.34 -4.04
CA VAL A 112 13.11 5.03 -3.63
C VAL A 112 12.40 4.29 -4.75
N ASP A 113 11.74 3.19 -4.40
CA ASP A 113 10.84 2.47 -5.29
C ASP A 113 9.41 2.63 -4.77
N LEU A 114 8.54 3.22 -5.58
CA LEU A 114 7.11 3.25 -5.34
C LEU A 114 6.49 2.04 -6.04
N VAL A 115 5.79 1.21 -5.26
CA VAL A 115 5.23 -0.05 -5.77
C VAL A 115 3.73 -0.08 -5.48
N LEU A 116 2.94 -0.22 -6.54
CA LEU A 116 1.51 -0.41 -6.46
C LEU A 116 1.20 -1.89 -6.74
N PHE A 117 0.70 -2.60 -5.73
CA PHE A 117 0.31 -4.00 -5.83
C PHE A 117 -1.12 -4.15 -6.35
N ASP A 118 -1.38 -5.23 -7.08
CA ASP A 118 -2.67 -5.54 -7.71
C ASP A 118 -3.23 -6.85 -7.18
N GLY A 119 -4.53 -6.90 -6.89
CA GLY A 119 -5.20 -8.09 -6.42
C GLY A 119 -4.87 -8.43 -4.97
N GLU A 120 -4.65 -7.42 -4.14
CA GLU A 120 -4.55 -7.57 -2.69
C GLU A 120 -5.88 -8.06 -2.14
N ASP A 121 -6.98 -7.37 -2.51
CA ASP A 121 -8.29 -7.43 -1.89
C ASP A 121 -9.33 -8.24 -2.70
N TYR A 122 -8.86 -9.18 -3.52
CA TYR A 122 -9.74 -10.03 -4.34
C TYR A 122 -10.37 -11.18 -3.54
N GLY A 123 -9.74 -11.63 -2.46
CA GLY A 123 -10.08 -12.83 -1.72
C GLY A 123 -11.50 -12.85 -1.15
N LEU A 124 -12.05 -14.05 -0.97
CA LEU A 124 -13.33 -14.23 -0.29
C LEU A 124 -13.14 -14.32 1.22
N SER A 125 -14.01 -13.67 1.98
CA SER A 125 -13.98 -13.72 3.44
C SER A 125 -14.10 -15.16 3.95
N GLY A 126 -13.16 -15.56 4.83
CA GLY A 126 -13.07 -16.94 5.34
C GLY A 126 -12.22 -17.88 4.49
N GLU A 127 -11.81 -17.50 3.28
CA GLU A 127 -10.88 -18.26 2.46
C GLU A 127 -9.44 -17.77 2.66
N GLN A 128 -8.48 -18.69 2.49
CA GLN A 128 -7.04 -18.36 2.60
C GLN A 128 -6.42 -17.91 1.28
N LYS A 129 -7.12 -18.14 0.16
CA LYS A 129 -6.62 -17.86 -1.19
C LYS A 129 -7.28 -16.61 -1.76
N GLY A 130 -6.59 -15.98 -2.68
CA GLY A 130 -7.10 -14.82 -3.39
C GLY A 130 -6.75 -13.47 -2.75
N TRP A 131 -6.01 -13.48 -1.65
CA TRP A 131 -5.49 -12.30 -0.96
C TRP A 131 -4.03 -12.05 -1.34
N LEU A 132 -3.56 -10.81 -1.27
CA LEU A 132 -2.15 -10.42 -1.42
C LEU A 132 -1.49 -10.91 -2.72
N ILE A 133 -2.28 -11.17 -3.77
CA ILE A 133 -1.80 -11.87 -4.99
C ILE A 133 -0.63 -11.12 -5.62
N GLY A 134 -0.71 -9.79 -5.69
CA GLY A 134 0.31 -8.94 -6.29
C GLY A 134 1.61 -8.91 -5.52
N SER A 135 1.55 -8.74 -4.20
CA SER A 135 2.74 -8.72 -3.37
C SER A 135 3.39 -10.08 -3.23
N GLU A 136 2.61 -11.18 -3.16
CA GLU A 136 3.14 -12.55 -3.19
C GLU A 136 3.90 -12.82 -4.50
N TYR A 137 3.30 -12.44 -5.64
CA TYR A 137 3.96 -12.56 -6.94
C TYR A 137 5.24 -11.71 -6.99
N PHE A 138 5.18 -10.46 -6.53
CA PHE A 138 6.34 -9.58 -6.45
C PHE A 138 7.45 -10.18 -5.57
N ALA A 139 7.11 -10.63 -4.37
CA ALA A 139 8.02 -11.22 -3.42
C ALA A 139 8.66 -12.52 -3.91
N ALA A 140 7.92 -13.31 -4.70
CA ALA A 140 8.45 -14.52 -5.35
C ALA A 140 9.41 -14.19 -6.50
N ASN A 141 9.34 -13.00 -7.10
CA ASN A 141 10.10 -12.59 -8.29
C ASN A 141 11.08 -11.44 -8.04
N LEU A 142 11.57 -11.27 -6.82
CA LEU A 142 12.51 -10.21 -6.44
C LEU A 142 13.86 -10.28 -7.18
N GLY A 143 14.29 -11.46 -7.62
CA GLY A 143 15.64 -11.64 -8.16
C GLY A 143 16.70 -11.20 -7.13
N THR A 144 17.56 -10.25 -7.52
CA THR A 144 18.59 -9.67 -6.66
C THR A 144 18.14 -8.39 -5.93
N TYR A 145 16.91 -7.96 -6.13
CA TYR A 145 16.39 -6.75 -5.49
C TYR A 145 16.23 -6.98 -3.97
N ARG A 146 16.87 -6.11 -3.19
CA ARG A 146 16.79 -6.12 -1.73
C ARG A 146 16.78 -4.68 -1.24
N PRO A 147 15.61 -4.10 -1.00
CA PRO A 147 15.51 -2.79 -0.35
C PRO A 147 15.96 -2.92 1.11
N ARG A 148 16.43 -1.84 1.69
CA ARG A 148 16.78 -1.74 3.10
C ARG A 148 15.58 -2.06 3.99
N PHE A 149 14.45 -1.47 3.62
CA PHE A 149 13.15 -1.74 4.24
C PHE A 149 12.02 -1.41 3.26
N ALA A 150 10.81 -1.78 3.64
CA ALA A 150 9.58 -1.41 2.96
C ALA A 150 8.58 -0.81 3.96
N ILE A 151 7.80 0.16 3.50
CA ILE A 151 6.64 0.71 4.21
C ILE A 151 5.43 0.52 3.31
N LEU A 152 4.49 -0.29 3.76
CA LEU A 152 3.15 -0.39 3.19
C LEU A 152 2.30 0.71 3.79
N ILE A 153 1.44 1.31 2.99
CA ILE A 153 0.40 2.24 3.44
C ILE A 153 -0.95 1.76 2.91
N ASP A 154 -1.87 1.52 3.81
CA ASP A 154 -3.22 1.10 3.50
C ASP A 154 -4.26 1.80 4.38
N MET A 155 -5.45 2.08 3.82
CA MET A 155 -6.55 2.75 4.50
C MET A 155 -6.15 4.03 5.27
N VAL A 156 -5.31 4.88 4.68
CA VAL A 156 -4.71 6.06 5.32
C VAL A 156 -5.46 7.36 5.05
N GLY A 157 -6.65 7.28 4.50
CA GLY A 157 -7.45 8.45 4.12
C GLY A 157 -8.58 8.80 5.08
N ASP A 158 -8.91 8.00 6.08
CA ASP A 158 -10.05 8.24 6.98
C ASP A 158 -10.02 9.64 7.59
N LYS A 159 -11.20 10.28 7.71
CA LYS A 159 -11.36 11.58 8.37
C LYS A 159 -10.95 11.56 9.84
N ASP A 160 -11.18 10.44 10.51
CA ASP A 160 -10.86 10.21 11.92
C ASP A 160 -9.61 9.32 12.07
N LEU A 161 -8.62 9.51 11.21
CA LEU A 161 -7.40 8.72 11.06
C LEU A 161 -6.73 8.36 12.39
N ARG A 162 -6.56 7.05 12.65
CA ARG A 162 -5.87 6.52 13.82
C ARG A 162 -5.02 5.32 13.47
N ILE A 163 -3.74 5.51 13.34
CA ILE A 163 -2.77 4.49 12.93
C ILE A 163 -2.08 3.93 14.17
N PHE A 164 -2.33 2.67 14.48
CA PHE A 164 -1.67 1.93 15.54
C PHE A 164 -0.49 1.13 14.99
N ARG A 165 0.45 0.72 15.85
CA ARG A 165 1.51 -0.22 15.48
C ARG A 165 0.90 -1.58 15.16
N GLU A 166 1.01 -2.03 13.90
CA GLU A 166 0.51 -3.33 13.46
C GLU A 166 1.38 -4.46 14.07
N LYS A 167 0.76 -5.59 14.44
CA LYS A 167 1.44 -6.63 15.23
C LYS A 167 2.52 -7.42 14.48
N HIS A 168 2.36 -7.71 13.18
CA HIS A 168 3.42 -8.36 12.39
C HIS A 168 4.60 -7.41 12.21
N SER A 169 4.34 -6.14 11.94
CA SER A 169 5.32 -5.06 11.88
C SER A 169 6.10 -4.94 13.19
N GLU A 170 5.40 -4.91 14.31
CA GLU A 170 6.02 -4.85 15.65
C GLU A 170 6.86 -6.09 15.97
N LYS A 171 6.41 -7.26 15.53
CA LYS A 171 7.10 -8.53 15.81
C LYS A 171 8.34 -8.72 14.95
N TYR A 172 8.30 -8.36 13.66
CA TYR A 172 9.34 -8.73 12.69
C TYR A 172 10.19 -7.54 12.21
N ALA A 173 9.71 -6.31 12.40
CA ALA A 173 10.37 -5.08 11.98
C ALA A 173 10.29 -3.95 13.02
N ARG A 174 10.37 -4.30 14.31
CA ARG A 174 10.21 -3.37 15.44
C ARG A 174 11.08 -2.12 15.32
N ASN A 175 12.35 -2.29 14.96
CA ASN A 175 13.25 -1.14 14.82
C ASN A 175 12.76 -0.14 13.76
N LEU A 176 12.16 -0.63 12.69
CA LEU A 176 11.57 0.20 11.65
C LEU A 176 10.29 0.87 12.15
N ASN A 177 9.43 0.15 12.88
CA ASN A 177 8.28 0.74 13.56
C ASN A 177 8.70 1.89 14.50
N ASP A 178 9.65 1.62 15.40
CA ASP A 178 10.17 2.63 16.35
C ASP A 178 10.72 3.84 15.60
N TYR A 179 11.42 3.63 14.51
CA TYR A 179 11.97 4.70 13.68
C TYR A 179 10.88 5.58 13.07
N VAL A 180 9.87 4.99 12.44
CA VAL A 180 8.78 5.73 11.80
C VAL A 180 7.91 6.46 12.83
N TRP A 181 7.54 5.79 13.96
CA TRP A 181 6.74 6.42 15.02
C TRP A 181 7.48 7.56 15.75
N ASN A 182 8.82 7.46 15.89
CA ASN A 182 9.61 8.56 16.40
C ASN A 182 9.58 9.77 15.46
N ILE A 183 9.73 9.55 14.15
CA ILE A 183 9.62 10.62 13.15
C ILE A 183 8.20 11.21 13.16
N ALA A 184 7.17 10.40 13.16
CA ALA A 184 5.78 10.86 13.22
C ALA A 184 5.52 11.75 14.44
N ARG A 185 6.05 11.37 15.61
CA ARG A 185 5.97 12.19 16.84
C ARG A 185 6.71 13.51 16.68
N ASP A 186 7.92 13.48 16.11
CA ASP A 186 8.75 14.70 15.95
C ASP A 186 8.14 15.67 14.93
N GLU A 187 7.40 15.16 13.93
CA GLU A 187 6.59 15.93 12.98
C GLU A 187 5.22 16.35 13.56
N GLY A 188 4.86 15.93 14.77
CA GLY A 188 3.57 16.26 15.40
C GLY A 188 2.37 15.52 14.80
N ALA A 189 2.59 14.41 14.11
CA ALA A 189 1.55 13.58 13.48
C ALA A 189 0.76 12.77 14.53
N THR A 190 -0.19 13.40 15.20
CA THR A 190 -0.96 12.81 16.32
C THR A 190 -1.84 11.63 15.92
N ALA A 191 -2.11 11.44 14.63
CA ALA A 191 -2.81 10.27 14.12
C ALA A 191 -2.00 8.96 14.33
N PHE A 192 -0.66 9.04 14.45
CA PHE A 192 0.19 7.89 14.75
C PHE A 192 0.18 7.61 16.26
N VAL A 193 -0.63 6.64 16.67
CA VAL A 193 -0.82 6.26 18.06
C VAL A 193 0.28 5.27 18.48
N ASP A 194 1.09 5.64 19.47
CA ASP A 194 2.23 4.81 19.93
C ASP A 194 1.77 3.67 20.86
N SER A 195 0.96 2.79 20.32
CA SER A 195 0.53 1.55 20.97
C SER A 195 0.28 0.46 19.94
N VAL A 196 0.44 -0.79 20.35
CA VAL A 196 0.21 -1.95 19.49
C VAL A 196 -1.30 -2.17 19.33
N GLY A 197 -1.75 -2.19 18.08
CA GLY A 197 -3.15 -2.37 17.70
C GLY A 197 -3.46 -3.76 17.16
N HIS A 198 -3.97 -3.79 15.94
CA HIS A 198 -4.45 -5.01 15.28
C HIS A 198 -3.31 -5.89 14.74
N SER A 199 -3.66 -7.12 14.39
CA SER A 199 -2.82 -8.01 13.58
C SER A 199 -3.49 -8.10 12.23
N VAL A 200 -2.85 -7.53 11.22
CA VAL A 200 -3.36 -7.46 9.86
C VAL A 200 -2.53 -8.35 8.95
N TYR A 201 -3.18 -9.16 8.14
CA TYR A 201 -2.51 -9.96 7.12
C TYR A 201 -2.61 -9.22 5.80
N ASP A 202 -1.54 -8.50 5.45
CA ASP A 202 -1.52 -7.56 4.36
C ASP A 202 -0.20 -7.68 3.56
N ASP A 203 -0.04 -6.95 2.47
CA ASP A 203 1.06 -7.01 1.49
C ASP A 203 2.46 -6.97 2.12
N HIS A 204 2.65 -6.29 3.27
CA HIS A 204 3.91 -6.28 4.00
C HIS A 204 4.34 -7.67 4.47
N VAL A 205 3.39 -8.59 4.75
CA VAL A 205 3.69 -9.97 5.17
C VAL A 205 4.38 -10.73 4.05
N SER A 206 3.98 -10.52 2.81
CA SER A 206 4.65 -11.10 1.64
C SER A 206 6.14 -10.72 1.57
N LEU A 207 6.47 -9.48 1.92
CA LEU A 207 7.85 -8.98 1.97
C LEU A 207 8.62 -9.54 3.18
N LEU A 208 7.99 -9.57 4.35
CA LEU A 208 8.56 -10.16 5.58
C LEU A 208 8.96 -11.62 5.37
N THR A 209 8.15 -12.42 4.67
CA THR A 209 8.46 -13.83 4.36
C THR A 209 9.72 -14.00 3.51
N ARG A 210 10.17 -12.94 2.83
CA ARG A 210 11.42 -12.91 2.01
C ARG A 210 12.59 -12.24 2.74
N GLY A 211 12.43 -11.96 4.03
CA GLY A 211 13.48 -11.35 4.87
C GLY A 211 13.68 -9.84 4.62
N ILE A 212 12.74 -9.18 3.97
CA ILE A 212 12.70 -7.72 3.86
C ILE A 212 12.00 -7.19 5.10
N GLN A 213 12.65 -6.29 5.86
CA GLN A 213 11.99 -5.58 6.94
C GLN A 213 10.87 -4.73 6.35
N ALA A 214 9.63 -4.99 6.74
CA ALA A 214 8.46 -4.28 6.24
C ALA A 214 7.51 -3.96 7.39
N ILE A 215 6.92 -2.77 7.34
CA ILE A 215 5.85 -2.35 8.25
C ILE A 215 4.63 -1.95 7.46
N ASP A 216 3.50 -2.00 8.14
CA ASP A 216 2.20 -1.57 7.65
C ASP A 216 1.73 -0.35 8.44
N ILE A 217 1.49 0.75 7.73
CA ILE A 217 0.87 1.97 8.23
C ILE A 217 -0.59 1.92 7.80
N ILE A 218 -1.44 1.47 8.71
CA ILE A 218 -2.85 1.20 8.42
C ILE A 218 -3.78 1.71 9.51
N ASP A 219 -4.91 2.29 9.12
CA ASP A 219 -6.06 2.53 10.00
C ASP A 219 -7.06 1.39 9.90
N PHE A 220 -6.86 0.34 10.69
CA PHE A 220 -7.73 -0.83 10.67
C PHE A 220 -9.02 -0.67 11.50
N ASP A 221 -9.20 0.50 12.14
CA ASP A 221 -10.45 0.86 12.83
C ASP A 221 -11.44 1.61 11.90
N TYR A 222 -11.12 1.72 10.59
CA TYR A 222 -11.94 2.39 9.59
C TYR A 222 -13.35 1.81 9.51
N ALA A 223 -14.36 2.63 9.86
CA ALA A 223 -15.74 2.17 10.04
C ALA A 223 -16.44 1.71 8.75
N HIS A 224 -15.90 2.06 7.58
CA HIS A 224 -16.49 1.75 6.28
C HIS A 224 -15.72 0.64 5.51
N TRP A 225 -14.77 -0.02 6.20
CA TRP A 225 -13.99 -1.10 5.64
C TRP A 225 -14.88 -2.21 5.05
N HIS A 226 -14.59 -2.59 3.80
CA HIS A 226 -15.31 -3.61 3.05
C HIS A 226 -16.83 -3.36 2.91
N THR A 227 -17.24 -2.10 2.94
CA THR A 227 -18.62 -1.70 2.70
C THR A 227 -18.73 -0.81 1.45
N ARG A 228 -19.94 -0.69 0.90
CA ARG A 228 -20.23 0.22 -0.22
C ARG A 228 -20.15 1.70 0.20
N SER A 229 -20.03 1.96 1.48
CA SER A 229 -19.84 3.29 2.03
C SER A 229 -18.39 3.77 2.01
N ASP A 230 -17.44 2.94 1.57
CA ASP A 230 -16.06 3.38 1.34
C ASP A 230 -15.99 4.26 0.08
N THR A 231 -16.28 5.51 0.26
CA THR A 231 -16.44 6.53 -0.78
C THR A 231 -15.57 7.77 -0.48
N PRO A 232 -15.22 8.59 -1.50
CA PRO A 232 -14.29 9.73 -1.30
C PRO A 232 -14.72 10.74 -0.22
N ASP A 233 -16.03 10.84 0.07
CA ASP A 233 -16.53 11.69 1.15
C ASP A 233 -16.18 11.20 2.56
N LYS A 234 -15.67 9.99 2.71
CA LYS A 234 -15.12 9.46 3.99
C LYS A 234 -13.65 9.81 4.16
N CYS A 235 -12.95 10.11 3.08
CA CYS A 235 -11.56 10.48 3.12
C CYS A 235 -11.36 11.97 3.42
N SER A 236 -10.18 12.31 3.94
CA SER A 236 -9.75 13.67 4.29
C SER A 236 -8.42 14.00 3.61
N PRO A 237 -8.31 15.14 2.93
CA PRO A 237 -7.00 15.62 2.46
C PRO A 237 -5.98 15.77 3.59
N GLN A 238 -6.45 16.16 4.80
CA GLN A 238 -5.57 16.31 5.96
C GLN A 238 -4.94 14.99 6.39
N SER A 239 -5.70 13.89 6.37
CA SER A 239 -5.21 12.55 6.70
C SER A 239 -4.13 12.11 5.71
N LEU A 240 -4.41 12.26 4.41
CA LEU A 240 -3.44 11.95 3.35
C LEU A 240 -2.17 12.80 3.48
N THR A 241 -2.31 14.10 3.80
CA THR A 241 -1.18 15.01 4.03
C THR A 241 -0.36 14.55 5.22
N THR A 242 -0.99 14.24 6.35
CA THR A 242 -0.29 13.77 7.56
C THR A 242 0.59 12.55 7.29
N VAL A 243 0.06 11.55 6.61
CA VAL A 243 0.84 10.34 6.26
C VAL A 243 1.93 10.67 5.23
N GLY A 244 1.62 11.47 4.21
CA GLY A 244 2.58 11.89 3.20
C GLY A 244 3.77 12.68 3.80
N GLU A 245 3.52 13.58 4.76
CA GLU A 245 4.56 14.35 5.47
C GLU A 245 5.46 13.45 6.31
N VAL A 246 4.91 12.48 7.03
CA VAL A 246 5.70 11.49 7.78
C VAL A 246 6.58 10.67 6.82
N LEU A 247 6.06 10.20 5.69
CA LEU A 247 6.86 9.48 4.70
C LEU A 247 7.97 10.35 4.10
N LEU A 248 7.69 11.63 3.80
CA LEU A 248 8.71 12.57 3.33
C LEU A 248 9.80 12.78 4.41
N ALA A 249 9.42 12.95 5.68
CA ALA A 249 10.38 13.10 6.76
C ALA A 249 11.26 11.84 6.91
N VAL A 250 10.68 10.64 6.79
CA VAL A 250 11.43 9.36 6.76
C VAL A 250 12.46 9.37 5.64
N LEU A 251 12.09 9.83 4.43
CA LEU A 251 12.93 9.74 3.24
C LEU A 251 14.00 10.82 3.15
N TYR A 252 13.74 12.03 3.67
CA TYR A 252 14.63 13.18 3.52
C TYR A 252 15.43 13.52 4.77
N ASN A 253 14.86 13.35 5.95
CA ASN A 253 15.45 13.74 7.24
C ASN A 253 15.92 12.54 8.05
N GLY A 254 15.43 11.36 7.71
CA GLY A 254 15.67 10.16 8.47
C GLY A 254 17.07 9.58 8.29
N ASP A 255 17.58 8.95 9.33
CA ASP A 255 18.83 8.20 9.31
C ASP A 255 18.58 6.74 8.90
N ILE A 256 18.48 6.51 7.60
CA ILE A 256 18.25 5.18 7.02
C ILE A 256 19.48 4.27 7.06
N GLU A 257 20.64 4.78 7.50
CA GLU A 257 21.87 3.98 7.62
C GLU A 257 21.75 2.91 8.74
N LYS A 258 20.73 3.02 9.58
CA LYS A 258 20.43 2.08 10.67
C LYS A 258 19.85 0.74 10.20
N PHE A 259 19.46 0.65 8.91
CA PHE A 259 18.76 -0.51 8.32
C PHE A 259 19.57 -1.26 7.26
#